data_154c2f2a345c0a53e865b6d95222548d
#
_entry.id   154c2f2a345c0a53e865b6d95222548d
#
_cell.length_a   1.000
_cell.length_b   1.000
_cell.length_c   1.000
_cell.angle_alpha   90.00
_cell.angle_beta   90.00
_cell.angle_gamma   90.00
#
_symmetry.space_group_name_H-M   'P 1'
#
loop_
_entity.id
_entity.type
_entity.pdbx_description
1 polymer ?
#
loop_
_entity_poly.entity_id
_entity_poly.type
_entity_poly.pdbx_seq_one_letter_code
_entity_poly.pdbx_strand_id
1 'polypeptide(L)'
;FGKKRVFDTPASESALTAMGAGMALAGLRPLLIHQRFDFMIYSLDQIVNWISLWSYKSAGKSQIPITIRTVVGKGWGQGPQHSKTLHSWFAHLPGLSVVYPSSPYEAKGLMLSSIFANYPTIFFESRSLHSMNEYVPEEPYFLDPTKAFVRKKGRHLSIIGFGPSVTNALEVSSKLEKLKKISCEIIDL
;
A
#
# COMPACT_ATOMS: atom_id res chain seq x y z
N PHE A 1 5.82 21.11 7.57
CA PHE A 1 7.06 20.37 7.90
C PHE A 1 8.32 21.08 7.37
N GLY A 2 8.19 21.99 6.40
CA GLY A 2 9.27 22.77 5.82
C GLY A 2 10.18 21.98 4.86
N LYS A 3 10.97 22.72 4.06
CA LYS A 3 11.81 22.17 2.99
C LYS A 3 12.92 21.21 3.45
N LYS A 4 13.26 21.21 4.74
CA LYS A 4 14.22 20.25 5.31
C LYS A 4 13.63 18.84 5.50
N ARG A 5 12.30 18.73 5.56
CA ARG A 5 11.60 17.48 5.77
C ARG A 5 10.78 17.02 4.58
N VAL A 6 10.30 17.95 3.76
CA VAL A 6 9.52 17.66 2.55
C VAL A 6 10.20 18.38 1.39
N PHE A 7 10.70 17.63 0.45
CA PHE A 7 11.46 18.15 -0.69
C PHE A 7 11.28 17.29 -1.92
N ASP A 8 11.33 17.91 -3.07
CA ASP A 8 11.37 17.22 -4.36
C ASP A 8 12.79 16.74 -4.67
N THR A 9 12.86 15.75 -5.50
CA THR A 9 14.11 15.10 -5.92
C THR A 9 14.17 15.00 -7.43
N PRO A 10 15.38 14.91 -8.02
CA PRO A 10 15.51 14.54 -9.42
C PRO A 10 14.89 13.19 -9.73
N ALA A 11 14.43 12.99 -10.96
CA ALA A 11 13.87 11.70 -11.40
C ALA A 11 15.00 10.67 -11.53
N SER A 12 15.15 9.84 -10.51
CA SER A 12 16.09 8.71 -10.47
C SER A 12 15.63 7.72 -9.41
N GLU A 13 14.67 6.88 -9.75
CA GLU A 13 13.96 6.02 -8.80
C GLU A 13 14.90 5.09 -8.03
N SER A 14 15.86 4.50 -8.72
CA SER A 14 16.90 3.63 -8.13
C SER A 14 17.73 4.38 -7.08
N ALA A 15 18.29 5.55 -7.43
CA ALA A 15 19.10 6.36 -6.53
C ALA A 15 18.29 6.87 -5.33
N LEU A 16 17.04 7.30 -5.57
CA LEU A 16 16.14 7.79 -4.52
C LEU A 16 15.80 6.71 -3.52
N THR A 17 15.51 5.50 -4.01
CA THR A 17 15.19 4.36 -3.14
C THR A 17 16.40 3.93 -2.32
N ALA A 18 17.61 3.91 -2.92
CA ALA A 18 18.84 3.64 -2.20
C ALA A 18 19.13 4.71 -1.12
N MET A 19 18.94 6.00 -1.47
CA MET A 19 19.08 7.10 -0.52
C MET A 19 18.08 6.98 0.64
N GLY A 20 16.81 6.69 0.34
CA GLY A 20 15.78 6.45 1.36
C GLY A 20 16.15 5.30 2.29
N ALA A 21 16.67 4.20 1.76
CA ALA A 21 17.16 3.08 2.57
C ALA A 21 18.33 3.51 3.48
N GLY A 22 19.27 4.29 2.96
CA GLY A 22 20.39 4.85 3.74
C GLY A 22 19.91 5.80 4.84
N MET A 23 18.93 6.66 4.56
CA MET A 23 18.30 7.53 5.56
C MET A 23 17.64 6.72 6.68
N ALA A 24 16.97 5.63 6.34
CA ALA A 24 16.36 4.75 7.33
C ALA A 24 17.40 4.06 8.22
N LEU A 25 18.50 3.60 7.63
CA LEU A 25 19.66 3.05 8.38
C LEU A 25 20.32 4.08 9.30
N ALA A 26 20.27 5.37 8.93
CA ALA A 26 20.74 6.47 9.76
C ALA A 26 19.75 6.90 10.86
N GLY A 27 18.66 6.14 11.08
CA GLY A 27 17.70 6.36 12.14
C GLY A 27 16.51 7.26 11.78
N LEU A 28 16.36 7.62 10.50
CA LEU A 28 15.18 8.35 10.02
C LEU A 28 14.04 7.40 9.62
N ARG A 29 12.84 7.95 9.41
CA ARG A 29 11.68 7.23 8.88
C ARG A 29 11.24 7.90 7.57
N PRO A 30 11.89 7.62 6.45
CA PRO A 30 11.55 8.24 5.19
C PRO A 30 10.23 7.72 4.65
N LEU A 31 9.39 8.63 4.16
CA LEU A 31 8.28 8.35 3.28
C LEU A 31 8.69 8.72 1.87
N LEU A 32 9.06 7.74 1.08
CA LEU A 32 9.44 7.90 -0.31
C LEU A 32 8.21 7.77 -1.21
N ILE A 33 8.01 8.73 -2.12
CA ILE A 33 6.87 8.73 -3.02
C ILE A 33 7.34 8.55 -4.45
N HIS A 34 7.00 7.40 -5.03
CA HIS A 34 7.03 7.20 -6.48
C HIS A 34 5.67 7.55 -7.05
N GLN A 35 5.58 8.55 -7.90
CA GLN A 35 4.31 9.02 -8.47
C GLN A 35 3.55 7.92 -9.22
N ARG A 36 4.30 6.95 -9.76
CA ARG A 36 3.81 5.81 -10.50
C ARG A 36 4.56 4.55 -10.14
N PHE A 37 3.80 3.49 -9.92
CA PHE A 37 4.35 2.14 -9.76
C PHE A 37 5.23 1.74 -10.94
N ASP A 38 4.81 2.08 -12.14
CA ASP A 38 5.50 1.74 -13.38
C ASP A 38 6.96 2.18 -13.40
N PHE A 39 7.28 3.30 -12.75
CA PHE A 39 8.64 3.80 -12.62
C PHE A 39 9.34 3.31 -11.35
N MET A 40 8.61 2.99 -10.29
CA MET A 40 9.18 2.35 -9.10
C MET A 40 9.90 1.03 -9.47
N ILE A 41 9.51 0.37 -10.56
CA ILE A 41 10.17 -0.85 -11.05
C ILE A 41 11.67 -0.64 -11.32
N TYR A 42 12.12 0.58 -11.64
CA TYR A 42 13.56 0.89 -11.75
C TYR A 42 14.32 0.73 -10.41
N SER A 43 13.62 0.62 -9.29
CA SER A 43 14.19 0.41 -7.96
C SER A 43 14.15 -1.05 -7.50
N LEU A 44 13.89 -2.01 -8.38
CA LEU A 44 13.77 -3.43 -8.00
C LEU A 44 15.00 -3.95 -7.29
N ASP A 45 16.21 -3.61 -7.73
CA ASP A 45 17.43 -4.03 -7.07
C ASP A 45 17.47 -3.56 -5.61
N GLN A 46 17.20 -2.29 -5.36
CA GLN A 46 17.21 -1.72 -4.01
C GLN A 46 16.15 -2.36 -3.11
N ILE A 47 14.98 -2.63 -3.66
CA ILE A 47 13.87 -3.21 -2.90
C ILE A 47 14.13 -4.69 -2.63
N VAL A 48 14.51 -5.47 -3.67
CA VAL A 48 14.62 -6.94 -3.59
C VAL A 48 15.92 -7.36 -2.90
N ASN A 49 17.07 -6.79 -3.31
CA ASN A 49 18.37 -7.26 -2.88
C ASN A 49 18.90 -6.59 -1.60
N TRP A 50 18.31 -5.46 -1.21
CA TRP A 50 18.74 -4.68 -0.07
C TRP A 50 17.65 -4.50 0.99
N ILE A 51 16.58 -3.77 0.68
CA ILE A 51 15.58 -3.37 1.66
C ILE A 51 14.88 -4.60 2.27
N SER A 52 14.40 -5.52 1.45
CA SER A 52 13.68 -6.71 1.92
C SER A 52 14.57 -7.66 2.73
N LEU A 53 15.84 -7.77 2.35
CA LEU A 53 16.77 -8.74 2.94
C LEU A 53 17.60 -8.19 4.10
N TRP A 54 17.55 -6.88 4.36
CA TRP A 54 18.48 -6.25 5.31
C TRP A 54 18.39 -6.82 6.72
N SER A 55 17.18 -7.03 7.22
CA SER A 55 16.98 -7.63 8.54
C SER A 55 17.64 -9.01 8.63
N TYR A 56 17.44 -9.84 7.62
CA TYR A 56 18.06 -11.16 7.55
C TYR A 56 19.59 -11.07 7.48
N LYS A 57 20.13 -10.24 6.57
CA LYS A 57 21.58 -10.03 6.40
C LYS A 57 22.26 -9.52 7.67
N SER A 58 21.58 -8.69 8.45
CA SER A 58 22.09 -8.15 9.72
C SER A 58 21.82 -9.06 10.92
N ALA A 59 21.28 -10.26 10.72
CA ALA A 59 20.84 -11.17 11.78
C ALA A 59 19.87 -10.47 12.77
N GLY A 60 18.95 -9.65 12.26
CA GLY A 60 17.96 -8.91 13.04
C GLY A 60 18.48 -7.67 13.79
N LYS A 61 19.77 -7.37 13.69
CA LYS A 61 20.40 -6.25 14.43
C LYS A 61 20.04 -4.88 13.90
N SER A 62 19.62 -4.80 12.66
CA SER A 62 19.27 -3.54 11.99
C SER A 62 18.05 -3.72 11.08
N GLN A 63 17.25 -2.66 10.97
CA GLN A 63 16.04 -2.62 10.15
C GLN A 63 16.10 -1.43 9.20
N ILE A 64 15.34 -1.49 8.13
CA ILE A 64 15.13 -0.35 7.21
C ILE A 64 13.66 0.10 7.31
N PRO A 65 13.29 0.94 8.29
CA PRO A 65 11.94 1.45 8.46
C PRO A 65 11.60 2.52 7.41
N ILE A 66 11.42 2.11 6.18
CA ILE A 66 11.04 2.95 5.04
C ILE A 66 9.62 2.64 4.60
N THR A 67 8.85 3.67 4.30
CA THR A 67 7.56 3.54 3.63
C THR A 67 7.70 4.02 2.19
N ILE A 68 7.47 3.14 1.23
CA ILE A 68 7.50 3.46 -0.20
C ILE A 68 6.07 3.51 -0.71
N ARG A 69 5.56 4.72 -0.98
CA ARG A 69 4.22 4.94 -1.50
C ARG A 69 4.23 5.02 -3.02
N THR A 70 3.28 4.36 -3.66
CA THR A 70 3.14 4.44 -5.12
C THR A 70 1.68 4.31 -5.58
N VAL A 71 1.36 4.95 -6.71
CA VAL A 71 0.03 4.89 -7.31
C VAL A 71 -0.01 3.85 -8.42
N VAL A 72 -1.05 3.03 -8.43
CA VAL A 72 -1.31 1.95 -9.39
C VAL A 72 -2.66 2.11 -10.08
N GLY A 73 -2.88 1.33 -11.12
CA GLY A 73 -4.17 1.17 -11.79
C GLY A 73 -4.35 2.06 -13.02
N LYS A 74 -5.46 1.81 -13.68
CA LYS A 74 -5.87 2.42 -14.96
C LYS A 74 -6.95 3.48 -14.75
N GLY A 75 -7.44 4.07 -15.85
CA GLY A 75 -8.65 4.93 -15.85
C GLY A 75 -8.39 6.41 -16.14
N TRP A 76 -7.19 6.79 -16.57
CA TRP A 76 -6.81 8.18 -16.86
C TRP A 76 -6.13 8.38 -18.23
N GLY A 77 -6.29 7.43 -19.14
CA GLY A 77 -5.88 7.61 -20.53
C GLY A 77 -4.37 7.64 -20.80
N GLN A 78 -3.53 7.20 -19.85
CA GLN A 78 -2.07 7.24 -20.00
C GLN A 78 -1.45 5.97 -20.59
N GLY A 79 -2.28 5.08 -21.09
CA GLY A 79 -1.84 3.84 -21.74
C GLY A 79 -1.25 2.80 -20.78
N PRO A 80 -0.78 1.66 -21.34
CA PRO A 80 -0.34 0.51 -20.51
C PRO A 80 0.92 0.79 -19.71
N GLN A 81 1.78 1.70 -20.15
CA GLN A 81 3.02 2.04 -19.45
C GLN A 81 2.78 2.75 -18.10
N HIS A 82 1.58 3.31 -17.88
CA HIS A 82 1.23 4.04 -16.66
C HIS A 82 0.04 3.40 -15.93
N SER A 83 -0.23 2.13 -16.16
CA SER A 83 -1.46 1.50 -15.67
C SER A 83 -1.25 0.14 -15.03
N LYS A 84 0.00 -0.23 -14.76
CA LYS A 84 0.32 -1.53 -14.16
C LYS A 84 -0.09 -1.61 -12.69
N THR A 85 -0.39 -2.83 -12.26
CA THR A 85 -0.73 -3.16 -10.88
C THR A 85 -0.09 -4.51 -10.56
N LEU A 86 1.21 -4.51 -10.22
CA LEU A 86 2.01 -5.72 -10.00
C LEU A 86 2.39 -5.86 -8.51
N HIS A 87 1.47 -5.52 -7.62
CA HIS A 87 1.66 -5.60 -6.16
C HIS A 87 2.08 -7.01 -5.70
N SER A 88 1.61 -8.05 -6.38
CA SER A 88 1.94 -9.45 -6.09
C SER A 88 3.44 -9.77 -6.19
N TRP A 89 4.20 -9.05 -7.01
CA TRP A 89 5.65 -9.20 -7.08
C TRP A 89 6.31 -8.91 -5.73
N PHE A 90 5.82 -7.90 -5.04
CA PHE A 90 6.35 -7.46 -3.75
C PHE A 90 5.77 -8.27 -2.58
N ALA A 91 4.51 -8.69 -2.68
CA ALA A 91 3.90 -9.56 -1.68
C ALA A 91 4.56 -10.96 -1.62
N HIS A 92 5.25 -11.36 -2.69
CA HIS A 92 6.02 -12.59 -2.73
C HIS A 92 7.37 -12.49 -1.99
N LEU A 93 7.88 -11.27 -1.74
CA LEU A 93 9.20 -11.06 -1.15
C LEU A 93 9.13 -11.12 0.38
N PRO A 94 9.91 -12.00 1.03
CA PRO A 94 10.02 -11.98 2.48
C PRO A 94 10.69 -10.69 2.96
N GLY A 95 10.31 -10.23 4.16
CA GLY A 95 10.89 -9.02 4.76
C GLY A 95 10.27 -7.70 4.31
N LEU A 96 9.27 -7.73 3.44
CA LEU A 96 8.45 -6.56 3.06
C LEU A 96 7.02 -6.70 3.60
N SER A 97 6.46 -5.60 4.07
CA SER A 97 5.02 -5.43 4.21
C SER A 97 4.45 -4.81 2.94
N VAL A 98 3.34 -5.32 2.46
CA VAL A 98 2.63 -4.80 1.29
C VAL A 98 1.24 -4.39 1.73
N VAL A 99 0.91 -3.12 1.55
CA VAL A 99 -0.35 -2.52 1.98
C VAL A 99 -1.10 -1.95 0.79
N TYR A 100 -2.38 -2.25 0.68
CA TYR A 100 -3.21 -1.80 -0.44
C TYR A 100 -4.63 -1.47 0.05
N PRO A 101 -4.87 -0.27 0.62
CA PRO A 101 -6.14 0.10 1.22
C PRO A 101 -7.29 0.13 0.21
N SER A 102 -8.48 -0.18 0.68
CA SER A 102 -9.73 -0.18 -0.08
C SER A 102 -10.60 1.05 0.17
N SER A 103 -10.26 1.87 1.18
CA SER A 103 -11.06 3.03 1.59
C SER A 103 -10.20 4.18 2.14
N PRO A 104 -10.75 5.41 2.21
CA PRO A 104 -10.07 6.55 2.84
C PRO A 104 -9.72 6.31 4.32
N TYR A 105 -10.60 5.65 5.08
CA TYR A 105 -10.36 5.29 6.46
C TYR A 105 -9.12 4.37 6.59
N GLU A 106 -9.06 3.33 5.78
CA GLU A 106 -7.91 2.43 5.78
C GLU A 106 -6.64 3.13 5.28
N ALA A 107 -6.75 3.96 4.24
CA ALA A 107 -5.60 4.67 3.70
C ALA A 107 -4.90 5.51 4.78
N LYS A 108 -5.65 6.24 5.62
CA LYS A 108 -5.07 7.00 6.73
C LYS A 108 -4.47 6.10 7.81
N GLY A 109 -5.24 5.14 8.30
CA GLY A 109 -4.81 4.29 9.43
C GLY A 109 -3.62 3.40 9.07
N LEU A 110 -3.64 2.76 7.88
CA LEU A 110 -2.55 1.93 7.40
C LEU A 110 -1.30 2.75 7.01
N MET A 111 -1.47 3.98 6.49
CA MET A 111 -0.33 4.87 6.20
C MET A 111 0.39 5.25 7.50
N LEU A 112 -0.34 5.62 8.55
CA LEU A 112 0.27 5.91 9.85
C LEU A 112 0.97 4.67 10.41
N SER A 113 0.33 3.51 10.34
CA SER A 113 0.95 2.25 10.77
C SER A 113 2.23 1.95 10.01
N SER A 114 2.24 2.17 8.69
CA SER A 114 3.41 1.96 7.84
C SER A 114 4.57 2.89 8.19
N ILE A 115 4.30 4.18 8.41
CA ILE A 115 5.34 5.18 8.76
C ILE A 115 5.97 4.86 10.12
N PHE A 116 5.19 4.39 11.09
CA PHE A 116 5.68 4.08 12.43
C PHE A 116 6.16 2.64 12.60
N ALA A 117 6.00 1.78 11.59
CA ALA A 117 6.53 0.42 11.60
C ALA A 117 8.06 0.39 11.67
N ASN A 118 8.62 -0.67 12.26
CA ASN A 118 10.07 -0.91 12.29
C ASN A 118 10.55 -1.83 11.15
N TYR A 119 9.75 -1.97 10.10
CA TYR A 119 10.03 -2.79 8.92
C TYR A 119 9.67 -2.02 7.65
N PRO A 120 10.24 -2.39 6.48
CA PRO A 120 9.92 -1.72 5.24
C PRO A 120 8.51 -2.04 4.76
N THR A 121 7.81 -1.03 4.27
CA THR A 121 6.45 -1.16 3.72
C THR A 121 6.36 -0.57 2.32
N ILE A 122 5.73 -1.30 1.39
CA ILE A 122 5.28 -0.75 0.11
C ILE A 122 3.79 -0.50 0.20
N PHE A 123 3.41 0.76 0.04
CA PHE A 123 2.05 1.24 0.15
C PHE A 123 1.48 1.55 -1.24
N PHE A 124 0.57 0.72 -1.70
CA PHE A 124 -0.11 0.89 -2.99
C PHE A 124 -1.37 1.71 -2.83
N GLU A 125 -1.58 2.67 -3.73
CA GLU A 125 -2.84 3.41 -3.83
C GLU A 125 -3.46 3.19 -5.20
N SER A 126 -4.71 2.76 -5.23
CA SER A 126 -5.44 2.67 -6.49
C SER A 126 -5.94 4.02 -6.96
N ARG A 127 -5.60 4.38 -8.19
CA ARG A 127 -6.12 5.59 -8.81
C ARG A 127 -7.66 5.64 -8.83
N SER A 128 -8.31 4.51 -9.01
CA SER A 128 -9.77 4.43 -9.06
C SER A 128 -10.46 4.79 -7.74
N LEU A 129 -9.74 4.74 -6.62
CA LEU A 129 -10.27 5.05 -5.30
C LEU A 129 -9.99 6.49 -4.85
N HIS A 130 -9.21 7.28 -5.60
CA HIS A 130 -8.84 8.65 -5.19
C HIS A 130 -10.03 9.63 -5.09
N SER A 131 -11.14 9.35 -5.77
CA SER A 131 -12.36 10.15 -5.69
C SER A 131 -13.37 9.64 -4.65
N MET A 132 -13.00 8.58 -3.92
CA MET A 132 -13.88 8.02 -2.89
C MET A 132 -13.97 8.96 -1.69
N ASN A 133 -15.19 9.15 -1.19
CA ASN A 133 -15.46 9.96 0.00
C ASN A 133 -16.02 9.06 1.11
N GLU A 134 -15.43 9.17 2.29
CA GLU A 134 -15.83 8.45 3.49
C GLU A 134 -15.52 9.31 4.71
N TYR A 135 -16.23 9.08 5.81
CA TYR A 135 -15.85 9.71 7.07
C TYR A 135 -14.51 9.15 7.57
N VAL A 136 -13.58 10.04 7.82
CA VAL A 136 -12.25 9.71 8.39
C VAL A 136 -12.06 10.55 9.64
N PRO A 137 -11.83 9.95 10.83
CA PRO A 137 -11.55 10.70 12.06
C PRO A 137 -10.36 11.66 11.89
N GLU A 138 -10.43 12.86 12.49
CA GLU A 138 -9.31 13.81 12.46
C GLU A 138 -8.15 13.32 13.29
N GLU A 139 -8.42 12.74 14.43
CA GLU A 139 -7.41 12.17 15.33
C GLU A 139 -6.59 11.05 14.68
N PRO A 140 -5.31 10.92 15.04
CA PRO A 140 -4.49 9.81 14.57
C PRO A 140 -5.03 8.46 15.06
N TYR A 141 -5.08 7.48 14.18
CA TYR A 141 -5.37 6.08 14.52
C TYR A 141 -4.52 5.15 13.68
N PHE A 142 -4.29 3.95 14.19
CA PHE A 142 -3.43 2.94 13.58
C PHE A 142 -4.25 1.70 13.29
N LEU A 143 -4.08 1.14 12.10
CA LEU A 143 -4.67 -0.14 11.73
C LEU A 143 -3.56 -1.19 11.64
N ASP A 144 -3.87 -2.38 12.10
CA ASP A 144 -2.93 -3.50 12.06
C ASP A 144 -2.91 -4.09 10.63
N PRO A 145 -1.80 -3.95 9.87
CA PRO A 145 -1.73 -4.45 8.50
C PRO A 145 -1.66 -5.97 8.40
N THR A 146 -1.63 -6.69 9.52
CA THR A 146 -1.64 -8.16 9.58
C THR A 146 -3.03 -8.75 9.80
N LYS A 147 -4.05 -7.90 9.92
CA LYS A 147 -5.42 -8.33 10.20
C LYS A 147 -6.36 -7.96 9.06
N ALA A 148 -7.12 -8.94 8.63
CA ALA A 148 -8.24 -8.73 7.72
C ALA A 148 -9.44 -8.08 8.44
N PHE A 149 -10.24 -7.34 7.69
CA PHE A 149 -11.45 -6.66 8.18
C PHE A 149 -12.70 -7.23 7.53
N VAL A 150 -13.73 -7.50 8.34
CA VAL A 150 -15.06 -7.85 7.81
C VAL A 150 -15.80 -6.55 7.48
N ARG A 151 -15.82 -6.18 6.20
CA ARG A 151 -16.48 -4.97 5.67
C ARG A 151 -18.01 -5.10 5.63
N LYS A 152 -18.49 -6.30 5.40
CA LYS A 152 -19.90 -6.63 5.40
C LYS A 152 -20.08 -8.06 5.90
N LYS A 153 -21.04 -8.29 6.80
CA LYS A 153 -21.44 -9.63 7.22
C LYS A 153 -22.39 -10.25 6.20
N GLY A 154 -22.30 -11.55 6.00
CA GLY A 154 -23.15 -12.35 5.14
C GLY A 154 -23.12 -13.81 5.54
N ARG A 155 -23.99 -14.64 4.92
CA ARG A 155 -24.14 -16.06 5.32
C ARG A 155 -24.16 -17.05 4.18
N HIS A 156 -24.25 -16.60 2.92
CA HIS A 156 -24.36 -17.51 1.79
C HIS A 156 -23.05 -17.65 1.02
N LEU A 157 -22.22 -16.59 0.99
CA LEU A 157 -20.99 -16.51 0.23
C LEU A 157 -20.03 -15.56 0.93
N SER A 158 -18.75 -15.89 1.01
CA SER A 158 -17.68 -14.98 1.42
C SER A 158 -16.88 -14.56 0.20
N ILE A 159 -16.70 -13.24 0.02
CA ILE A 159 -15.85 -12.65 -1.01
C ILE A 159 -14.66 -12.01 -0.29
N ILE A 160 -13.46 -12.47 -0.62
CA ILE A 160 -12.22 -11.99 -0.03
C ILE A 160 -11.49 -11.15 -1.06
N GLY A 161 -11.06 -9.95 -0.69
CA GLY A 161 -10.39 -9.04 -1.58
C GLY A 161 -9.47 -8.06 -0.88
N PHE A 162 -8.91 -7.12 -1.64
CA PHE A 162 -8.10 -6.01 -1.17
C PHE A 162 -8.18 -4.86 -2.18
N GLY A 163 -7.89 -3.65 -1.73
CA GLY A 163 -7.93 -2.46 -2.59
C GLY A 163 -9.25 -2.32 -3.36
N PRO A 164 -9.24 -1.98 -4.67
CA PRO A 164 -10.47 -1.75 -5.44
C PRO A 164 -11.39 -2.97 -5.58
N SER A 165 -10.88 -4.19 -5.38
CA SER A 165 -11.72 -5.39 -5.46
C SER A 165 -12.76 -5.45 -4.34
N VAL A 166 -12.47 -4.87 -3.20
CA VAL A 166 -13.40 -4.77 -2.06
C VAL A 166 -14.58 -3.86 -2.39
N THR A 167 -14.31 -2.71 -2.99
CA THR A 167 -15.37 -1.77 -3.44
C THR A 167 -16.28 -2.44 -4.46
N ASN A 168 -15.71 -3.12 -5.45
CA ASN A 168 -16.47 -3.89 -6.44
C ASN A 168 -17.31 -5.01 -5.77
N ALA A 169 -16.73 -5.72 -4.80
CA ALA A 169 -17.41 -6.78 -4.06
C ALA A 169 -18.62 -6.23 -3.27
N LEU A 170 -18.47 -5.07 -2.64
CA LEU A 170 -19.58 -4.40 -1.92
C LEU A 170 -20.74 -4.03 -2.86
N GLU A 171 -20.43 -3.50 -4.04
CA GLU A 171 -21.44 -3.19 -5.06
C GLU A 171 -22.16 -4.44 -5.58
N VAL A 172 -21.39 -5.48 -5.93
CA VAL A 172 -21.95 -6.76 -6.41
C VAL A 172 -22.79 -7.42 -5.32
N SER A 173 -22.30 -7.44 -4.07
CA SER A 173 -23.03 -7.96 -2.93
C SER A 173 -24.39 -7.29 -2.76
N SER A 174 -24.44 -5.97 -2.89
CA SER A 174 -25.70 -5.21 -2.80
C SER A 174 -26.68 -5.58 -3.91
N LYS A 175 -26.19 -5.80 -5.13
CA LYS A 175 -27.01 -6.26 -6.27
C LYS A 175 -27.52 -7.68 -6.07
N LEU A 176 -26.67 -8.60 -5.61
CA LEU A 176 -27.04 -10.00 -5.34
C LEU A 176 -28.11 -10.09 -4.24
N GLU A 177 -27.97 -9.30 -3.19
CA GLU A 177 -28.96 -9.27 -2.11
C GLU A 177 -30.32 -8.78 -2.57
N LYS A 178 -30.37 -7.71 -3.41
CA LYS A 178 -31.61 -7.19 -3.97
C LYS A 178 -32.27 -8.16 -4.96
N LEU A 179 -31.50 -8.71 -5.89
CA LEU A 179 -32.03 -9.46 -7.05
C LEU A 179 -32.19 -10.96 -6.77
N LYS A 180 -31.34 -11.54 -5.95
CA LYS A 180 -31.27 -12.98 -5.73
C LYS A 180 -31.43 -13.41 -4.27
N LYS A 181 -31.58 -12.46 -3.34
CA LYS A 181 -31.63 -12.72 -1.89
C LYS A 181 -30.37 -13.44 -1.36
N ILE A 182 -29.23 -13.26 -2.04
CA ILE A 182 -27.95 -13.82 -1.63
C ILE A 182 -27.23 -12.78 -0.78
N SER A 183 -26.99 -13.11 0.48
CA SER A 183 -26.24 -12.29 1.44
C SER A 183 -24.77 -12.69 1.38
N CYS A 184 -23.89 -11.76 1.01
CA CYS A 184 -22.44 -11.97 0.91
C CYS A 184 -21.73 -11.34 2.09
N GLU A 185 -20.80 -12.11 2.67
CA GLU A 185 -19.76 -11.57 3.55
C GLU A 185 -18.63 -11.01 2.69
N ILE A 186 -18.11 -9.83 3.06
CA ILE A 186 -16.98 -9.20 2.36
C ILE A 186 -15.84 -9.06 3.36
N ILE A 187 -14.71 -9.66 3.04
CA ILE A 187 -13.49 -9.65 3.84
C ILE A 187 -12.41 -8.88 3.07
N ASP A 188 -11.85 -7.88 3.71
CA ASP A 188 -10.76 -7.05 3.23
C ASP A 188 -9.45 -7.51 3.89
N LEU A 189 -8.43 -7.85 3.07
CA LEU A 189 -7.15 -8.39 3.51
C LEU A 189 -6.14 -7.29 3.85
#